data_ee06a692bd305aebf7b976f12e03934c
#
_entry.id   ee06a692bd305aebf7b976f12e03934c
#
_cell.length_a   1.000
_cell.length_b   1.000
_cell.length_c   1.000
_cell.angle_alpha   90.00
_cell.angle_beta   90.00
_cell.angle_gamma   90.00
#
_symmetry.space_group_name_H-M   'P 1'
#
loop_
_entity.id
_entity.type
_entity.pdbx_description
1 polymer ?
#
loop_
_entity_poly.entity_id
_entity_poly.type
_entity_poly.pdbx_seq_one_letter_code
_entity_poly.pdbx_strand_id
1 'polypeptide(L)'
;LQLETLFYIFMSGAGMFFLLKHFQLHPHAALLGSVAYMLCGFNIDSAQFLNWIAGTAFLPFVILNYYRCITEKSLRYTIYTGFSLYLLFNCAYPAGFVITLYLLLFFFMFLTSPKFLSNIISNWKSYLAIHLTIAIVFILFSLPAIISYLQSLPLMERGSGAGLEAAMSNALHPFTLSTLTL
;
A
#
# COMPACT_ATOMS: atom_id res chain seq x y z
N LEU A 1 16.14 6.14 15.35
CA LEU A 1 16.24 5.80 13.90
C LEU A 1 16.48 4.31 13.68
N GLN A 2 17.54 3.71 14.25
CA GLN A 2 17.87 2.28 14.04
C GLN A 2 16.77 1.33 14.56
N LEU A 3 16.19 1.61 15.72
CA LEU A 3 15.10 0.81 16.27
C LEU A 3 13.82 0.89 15.44
N GLU A 4 13.51 2.05 14.89
CA GLU A 4 12.37 2.23 13.99
C GLU A 4 12.54 1.45 12.68
N THR A 5 13.73 1.50 12.07
CA THR A 5 14.06 0.72 10.88
C THR A 5 13.88 -0.77 11.14
N LEU A 6 14.44 -1.28 12.25
CA LEU A 6 14.27 -2.68 12.64
C LEU A 6 12.80 -3.05 12.88
N PHE A 7 12.04 -2.16 13.50
CA PHE A 7 10.60 -2.34 13.71
C PHE A 7 9.85 -2.48 12.39
N TYR A 8 10.09 -1.60 11.41
CA TYR A 8 9.41 -1.68 10.12
C TYR A 8 9.84 -2.92 9.31
N ILE A 9 11.11 -3.29 9.34
CA ILE A 9 11.58 -4.53 8.70
C ILE A 9 10.88 -5.73 9.33
N PHE A 10 10.81 -5.80 10.66
CA PHE A 10 10.09 -6.88 11.34
C PHE A 10 8.60 -6.88 11.00
N MET A 11 7.95 -5.70 10.99
CA MET A 11 6.53 -5.56 10.62
C MET A 11 6.26 -6.00 9.19
N SER A 12 7.18 -5.73 8.25
CA SER A 12 7.05 -6.21 6.86
C SER A 12 7.02 -7.74 6.78
N GLY A 13 7.93 -8.41 7.50
CA GLY A 13 7.96 -9.86 7.60
C GLY A 13 6.72 -10.43 8.30
N ALA A 14 6.32 -9.86 9.43
CA ALA A 14 5.12 -10.29 10.16
C ALA A 14 3.85 -10.14 9.31
N GLY A 15 3.69 -9.01 8.63
CA GLY A 15 2.56 -8.78 7.73
C GLY A 15 2.50 -9.80 6.59
N MET A 16 3.65 -10.07 5.97
CA MET A 16 3.76 -11.07 4.90
C MET A 16 3.48 -12.48 5.42
N PHE A 17 3.94 -12.83 6.61
CA PHE A 17 3.63 -14.10 7.24
C PHE A 17 2.12 -14.29 7.41
N PHE A 18 1.41 -13.31 7.98
CA PHE A 18 -0.03 -13.39 8.16
C PHE A 18 -0.78 -13.47 6.82
N LEU A 19 -0.32 -12.74 5.81
CA LEU A 19 -0.90 -12.79 4.46
C LEU A 19 -0.76 -14.19 3.86
N LEU A 20 0.44 -14.78 3.88
CA LEU A 20 0.70 -16.12 3.35
C LEU A 20 -0.03 -17.22 4.11
N LYS A 21 -0.12 -17.08 5.45
CA LYS A 21 -0.92 -17.97 6.28
C LYS A 21 -2.40 -17.90 5.95
N HIS A 22 -2.90 -16.72 5.63
CA HIS A 22 -4.30 -16.57 5.22
C HIS A 22 -4.59 -17.29 3.89
N PHE A 23 -3.62 -17.31 2.95
CA PHE A 23 -3.70 -18.11 1.73
C PHE A 23 -3.42 -19.60 1.93
N GLN A 24 -3.46 -20.08 3.19
CA GLN A 24 -3.33 -21.49 3.56
C GLN A 24 -1.98 -22.15 3.16
N LEU A 25 -0.93 -21.34 2.97
CA LEU A 25 0.40 -21.90 2.76
C LEU A 25 0.87 -22.64 4.03
N HIS A 26 1.67 -23.71 3.79
CA HIS A 26 2.31 -24.43 4.89
C HIS A 26 3.13 -23.47 5.77
N PRO A 27 3.13 -23.62 7.12
CA PRO A 27 3.81 -22.70 8.02
C PRO A 27 5.28 -22.41 7.67
N HIS A 28 6.03 -23.43 7.27
CA HIS A 28 7.44 -23.25 6.87
C HIS A 28 7.58 -22.46 5.57
N ALA A 29 6.68 -22.66 4.59
CA ALA A 29 6.67 -21.88 3.35
C ALA A 29 6.27 -20.43 3.62
N ALA A 30 5.30 -20.18 4.50
CA ALA A 30 4.92 -18.85 4.93
C ALA A 30 6.05 -18.11 5.65
N LEU A 31 6.78 -18.83 6.52
CA LEU A 31 7.95 -18.27 7.21
C LEU A 31 9.06 -17.92 6.22
N LEU A 32 9.39 -18.84 5.30
CA LEU A 32 10.42 -18.60 4.28
C LEU A 32 10.05 -17.39 3.39
N GLY A 33 8.80 -17.33 2.93
CA GLY A 33 8.30 -16.20 2.14
C GLY A 33 8.32 -14.87 2.91
N SER A 34 8.03 -14.89 4.21
CA SER A 34 8.09 -13.69 5.05
C SER A 34 9.53 -13.19 5.25
N VAL A 35 10.48 -14.11 5.47
CA VAL A 35 11.91 -13.76 5.57
C VAL A 35 12.43 -13.23 4.24
N ALA A 36 12.07 -13.88 3.12
CA ALA A 36 12.44 -13.41 1.79
C ALA A 36 11.90 -12.00 1.49
N TYR A 37 10.66 -11.71 1.88
CA TYR A 37 10.07 -10.37 1.75
C TYR A 37 10.76 -9.36 2.66
N MET A 38 11.01 -9.71 3.91
CA MET A 38 11.68 -8.85 4.89
C MET A 38 13.10 -8.46 4.44
N LEU A 39 13.84 -9.41 3.86
CA LEU A 39 15.22 -9.25 3.40
C LEU A 39 15.33 -8.99 1.90
N CYS A 40 14.24 -8.62 1.23
CA CYS A 40 14.30 -8.31 -0.19
C CYS A 40 15.21 -7.09 -0.46
N GLY A 41 15.78 -7.04 -1.66
CA GLY A 41 16.71 -5.98 -2.05
C GLY A 41 16.16 -4.58 -1.84
N PHE A 42 14.85 -4.37 -2.08
CA PHE A 42 14.21 -3.09 -1.85
C PHE A 42 14.26 -2.66 -0.37
N ASN A 43 13.97 -3.55 0.57
CA ASN A 43 13.98 -3.23 2.00
C ASN A 43 15.40 -2.94 2.50
N ILE A 44 16.39 -3.66 1.99
CA ILE A 44 17.80 -3.47 2.39
C ILE A 44 18.35 -2.19 1.79
N ASP A 45 18.14 -1.95 0.51
CA ASP A 45 18.61 -0.76 -0.18
C ASP A 45 17.94 0.52 0.34
N SER A 46 16.64 0.44 0.65
CA SER A 46 15.87 1.54 1.19
C SER A 46 16.02 1.75 2.71
N ALA A 47 16.91 0.99 3.39
CA ALA A 47 17.09 1.07 4.85
C ALA A 47 17.49 2.47 5.36
N GLN A 48 18.09 3.29 4.51
CA GLN A 48 18.42 4.69 4.78
C GLN A 48 17.20 5.64 4.73
N PHE A 49 16.10 5.24 4.07
CA PHE A 49 14.89 6.04 3.89
C PHE A 49 13.73 5.42 4.67
N LEU A 50 13.48 5.90 5.87
CA LEU A 50 12.49 5.35 6.78
C LEU A 50 11.07 5.27 6.18
N ASN A 51 10.69 6.30 5.41
CA ASN A 51 9.40 6.37 4.73
C ASN A 51 9.22 5.33 3.62
N TRP A 52 10.29 4.83 3.03
CA TRP A 52 10.21 3.78 2.00
C TRP A 52 9.97 2.41 2.65
N ILE A 53 10.70 2.12 3.74
CA ILE A 53 10.52 0.86 4.49
C ILE A 53 9.15 0.81 5.16
N ALA A 54 8.68 1.93 5.70
CA ALA A 54 7.36 2.01 6.31
C ALA A 54 6.25 1.63 5.31
N GLY A 55 6.39 2.00 4.03
CA GLY A 55 5.48 1.60 2.96
C GLY A 55 5.42 0.08 2.80
N THR A 56 6.57 -0.60 2.74
CA THR A 56 6.62 -2.06 2.62
C THR A 56 6.14 -2.77 3.87
N ALA A 57 6.31 -2.17 5.05
CA ALA A 57 5.84 -2.74 6.30
C ALA A 57 4.31 -2.85 6.37
N PHE A 58 3.59 -1.83 5.91
CA PHE A 58 2.12 -1.81 5.98
C PHE A 58 1.42 -2.43 4.77
N LEU A 59 2.09 -2.55 3.62
CA LEU A 59 1.51 -3.09 2.39
C LEU A 59 0.87 -4.48 2.55
N PRO A 60 1.52 -5.49 3.17
CA PRO A 60 0.91 -6.81 3.34
C PRO A 60 -0.35 -6.78 4.21
N PHE A 61 -0.41 -5.90 5.23
CA PHE A 61 -1.59 -5.74 6.07
C PHE A 61 -2.75 -5.10 5.30
N VAL A 62 -2.46 -4.12 4.44
CA VAL A 62 -3.47 -3.52 3.56
C VAL A 62 -4.06 -4.59 2.65
N ILE A 63 -3.22 -5.39 1.98
CA ILE A 63 -3.68 -6.46 1.07
C ILE A 63 -4.50 -7.51 1.83
N LEU A 64 -4.03 -7.97 3.00
CA LEU A 64 -4.72 -8.96 3.82
C LEU A 64 -6.10 -8.47 4.27
N ASN A 65 -6.15 -7.27 4.84
CA ASN A 65 -7.40 -6.72 5.35
C ASN A 65 -8.38 -6.42 4.21
N TYR A 66 -7.89 -5.90 3.09
CA TYR A 66 -8.70 -5.65 1.91
C TYR A 66 -9.27 -6.95 1.30
N TYR A 67 -8.45 -7.98 1.16
CA TYR A 67 -8.91 -9.29 0.70
C TYR A 67 -10.05 -9.81 1.59
N ARG A 68 -9.85 -9.78 2.92
CA ARG A 68 -10.85 -10.26 3.88
C ARG A 68 -12.10 -9.40 3.89
N CYS A 69 -12.01 -8.09 3.73
CA CYS A 69 -13.20 -7.26 3.69
C CYS A 69 -14.05 -7.52 2.44
N ILE A 70 -13.44 -7.83 1.30
CA ILE A 70 -14.15 -8.15 0.06
C ILE A 70 -14.77 -9.55 0.10
N THR A 71 -14.03 -10.54 0.63
CA THR A 71 -14.49 -11.95 0.66
C THR A 71 -15.48 -12.22 1.79
N GLU A 72 -15.20 -11.72 2.98
CA GLU A 72 -16.01 -11.96 4.18
C GLU A 72 -17.12 -10.90 4.36
N LYS A 73 -17.08 -9.78 3.62
CA LYS A 73 -18.01 -8.62 3.72
C LYS A 73 -18.18 -8.15 5.16
N SER A 74 -17.11 -8.16 5.93
CA SER A 74 -17.11 -7.86 7.36
C SER A 74 -16.73 -6.40 7.62
N LEU A 75 -17.55 -5.68 8.37
CA LEU A 75 -17.30 -4.30 8.79
C LEU A 75 -15.95 -4.16 9.52
N ARG A 76 -15.58 -5.16 10.32
CA ARG A 76 -14.33 -5.18 11.06
C ARG A 76 -13.12 -5.06 10.12
N TYR A 77 -13.06 -5.88 9.06
CA TYR A 77 -11.96 -5.82 8.09
C TYR A 77 -12.02 -4.60 7.19
N THR A 78 -13.21 -4.08 6.95
CA THR A 78 -13.40 -2.79 6.26
C THR A 78 -12.73 -1.65 7.04
N ILE A 79 -12.96 -1.59 8.36
CA ILE A 79 -12.32 -0.60 9.24
C ILE A 79 -10.80 -0.82 9.29
N TYR A 80 -10.34 -2.07 9.42
CA TYR A 80 -8.91 -2.37 9.44
C TYR A 80 -8.21 -2.00 8.12
N THR A 81 -8.89 -2.16 6.98
CA THR A 81 -8.36 -1.72 5.68
C THR A 81 -8.20 -0.20 5.65
N GLY A 82 -9.23 0.55 6.05
CA GLY A 82 -9.17 2.02 6.09
C GLY A 82 -8.06 2.52 7.04
N PHE A 83 -7.92 1.89 8.20
CA PHE A 83 -6.85 2.20 9.16
C PHE A 83 -5.45 1.83 8.64
N SER A 84 -5.31 0.68 7.98
CA SER A 84 -4.02 0.27 7.38
C SER A 84 -3.62 1.21 6.24
N LEU A 85 -4.58 1.68 5.44
CA LEU A 85 -4.34 2.70 4.40
C LEU A 85 -3.93 4.04 5.01
N TYR A 86 -4.54 4.43 6.13
CA TYR A 86 -4.13 5.62 6.88
C TYR A 86 -2.66 5.52 7.34
N LEU A 87 -2.26 4.39 7.95
CA LEU A 87 -0.88 4.19 8.38
C LEU A 87 0.08 4.26 7.19
N LEU A 88 -0.27 3.62 6.09
CA LEU A 88 0.53 3.64 4.87
C LEU A 88 0.63 5.07 4.30
N PHE A 89 -0.45 5.83 4.27
CA PHE A 89 -0.45 7.22 3.79
C PHE A 89 0.44 8.14 4.60
N ASN A 90 0.40 8.01 5.94
CA ASN A 90 1.18 8.90 6.83
C ASN A 90 2.65 8.50 6.95
N CYS A 91 2.96 7.22 6.82
CA CYS A 91 4.32 6.71 7.04
C CYS A 91 5.09 6.50 5.74
N ALA A 92 4.40 6.19 4.63
CA ALA A 92 5.05 5.86 3.37
C ALA A 92 5.35 7.09 2.51
N TYR A 93 6.25 6.89 1.56
CA TYR A 93 6.45 7.86 0.49
C TYR A 93 5.16 7.99 -0.36
N PRO A 94 4.73 9.21 -0.72
CA PRO A 94 3.44 9.43 -1.39
C PRO A 94 3.21 8.59 -2.66
N ALA A 95 4.26 8.38 -3.48
CA ALA A 95 4.15 7.52 -4.65
C ALA A 95 3.83 6.05 -4.29
N GLY A 96 4.37 5.55 -3.16
CA GLY A 96 4.06 4.21 -2.66
C GLY A 96 2.58 4.04 -2.30
N PHE A 97 1.97 5.07 -1.74
CA PHE A 97 0.53 5.09 -1.48
C PHE A 97 -0.29 5.01 -2.77
N VAL A 98 0.06 5.83 -3.78
CA VAL A 98 -0.62 5.81 -5.09
C VAL A 98 -0.49 4.45 -5.77
N ILE A 99 0.72 3.87 -5.77
CA ILE A 99 0.97 2.52 -6.31
C ILE A 99 0.11 1.49 -5.57
N THR A 100 -0.02 1.59 -4.25
CA THR A 100 -0.87 0.69 -3.47
C THR A 100 -2.35 0.80 -3.87
N LEU A 101 -2.86 2.00 -4.13
CA LEU A 101 -4.24 2.16 -4.62
C LEU A 101 -4.45 1.48 -5.98
N TYR A 102 -3.50 1.64 -6.92
CA TYR A 102 -3.56 0.91 -8.20
C TYR A 102 -3.47 -0.60 -8.01
N LEU A 103 -2.61 -1.06 -7.10
CA LEU A 103 -2.50 -2.49 -6.76
C LEU A 103 -3.83 -3.03 -6.21
N LEU A 104 -4.50 -2.31 -5.30
CA LEU A 104 -5.80 -2.71 -4.77
C LEU A 104 -6.89 -2.73 -5.85
N LEU A 105 -6.89 -1.74 -6.74
CA LEU A 105 -7.81 -1.71 -7.87
C LEU A 105 -7.58 -2.92 -8.80
N PHE A 106 -6.34 -3.19 -9.17
CA PHE A 106 -5.98 -4.34 -9.98
C PHE A 106 -6.34 -5.66 -9.27
N PHE A 107 -6.05 -5.76 -7.99
CA PHE A 107 -6.38 -6.92 -7.17
C PHE A 107 -7.90 -7.13 -7.08
N PHE A 108 -8.68 -6.07 -6.93
CA PHE A 108 -10.14 -6.13 -7.00
C PHE A 108 -10.63 -6.65 -8.35
N MET A 109 -10.09 -6.12 -9.45
CA MET A 109 -10.43 -6.58 -10.80
C MET A 109 -10.03 -8.04 -11.04
N PHE A 110 -8.90 -8.49 -10.50
CA PHE A 110 -8.41 -9.87 -10.64
C PHE A 110 -9.22 -10.86 -9.81
N LEU A 111 -9.63 -10.47 -8.60
CA LEU A 111 -10.55 -11.27 -7.76
C LEU A 111 -11.95 -11.40 -8.41
N THR A 112 -12.27 -10.54 -9.38
CA THR A 112 -13.48 -10.64 -10.19
C THR A 112 -13.31 -11.71 -11.29
N SER A 113 -13.17 -12.98 -10.90
CA SER A 113 -13.40 -14.09 -11.83
C SER A 113 -14.82 -13.96 -12.46
N PRO A 114 -15.11 -14.54 -13.63
CA PRO A 114 -16.42 -14.38 -14.30
C PRO A 114 -17.63 -14.63 -13.40
N LYS A 115 -17.51 -15.56 -12.43
CA LYS A 115 -18.56 -15.82 -11.41
C LYS A 115 -18.65 -14.72 -10.36
N PHE A 116 -17.55 -14.05 -10.07
CA PHE A 116 -17.49 -12.94 -9.12
C PHE A 116 -18.09 -11.67 -9.74
N LEU A 117 -17.92 -11.46 -11.06
CA LEU A 117 -18.50 -10.32 -11.76
C LEU A 117 -20.03 -10.32 -11.66
N SER A 118 -20.68 -11.48 -11.86
CA SER A 118 -22.13 -11.59 -11.67
C SER A 118 -22.56 -11.32 -10.23
N ASN A 119 -21.73 -11.71 -9.26
CA ASN A 119 -21.94 -11.49 -7.84
C ASN A 119 -21.75 -10.01 -7.45
N ILE A 120 -20.81 -9.31 -8.10
CA ILE A 120 -20.65 -7.85 -7.94
C ILE A 120 -21.87 -7.12 -8.48
N ILE A 121 -22.32 -7.44 -9.68
CA ILE A 121 -23.46 -6.80 -10.32
C ILE A 121 -24.72 -6.98 -9.46
N SER A 122 -24.93 -8.18 -8.90
CA SER A 122 -26.09 -8.44 -8.02
C SER A 122 -25.97 -7.77 -6.64
N ASN A 123 -24.75 -7.55 -6.13
CA ASN A 123 -24.49 -7.02 -4.79
C ASN A 123 -23.73 -5.68 -4.81
N TRP A 124 -23.82 -4.92 -5.89
CA TRP A 124 -23.04 -3.69 -6.08
C TRP A 124 -23.16 -2.67 -4.93
N LYS A 125 -24.36 -2.58 -4.31
CA LYS A 125 -24.62 -1.71 -3.15
C LYS A 125 -23.74 -2.08 -1.96
N SER A 126 -23.54 -3.39 -1.71
CA SER A 126 -22.68 -3.86 -0.62
C SER A 126 -21.22 -3.52 -0.87
N TYR A 127 -20.73 -3.72 -2.10
CA TYR A 127 -19.35 -3.37 -2.43
C TYR A 127 -19.11 -1.86 -2.41
N LEU A 128 -20.09 -1.08 -2.88
CA LEU A 128 -20.04 0.37 -2.78
C LEU A 128 -19.99 0.82 -1.31
N ALA A 129 -20.83 0.25 -0.45
CA ALA A 129 -20.83 0.55 0.99
C ALA A 129 -19.48 0.20 1.65
N ILE A 130 -18.86 -0.92 1.28
CA ILE A 130 -17.53 -1.31 1.77
C ILE A 130 -16.50 -0.26 1.39
N HIS A 131 -16.39 0.11 0.10
CA HIS A 131 -15.40 1.08 -0.36
C HIS A 131 -15.66 2.48 0.21
N LEU A 132 -16.92 2.87 0.33
CA LEU A 132 -17.29 4.14 0.97
C LEU A 132 -16.87 4.16 2.46
N THR A 133 -17.10 3.06 3.18
CA THR A 133 -16.68 2.95 4.57
C THR A 133 -15.15 2.98 4.71
N ILE A 134 -14.40 2.29 3.82
CA ILE A 134 -12.94 2.37 3.78
C ILE A 134 -12.51 3.83 3.59
N ALA A 135 -13.10 4.54 2.63
CA ALA A 135 -12.78 5.94 2.34
C ALA A 135 -13.10 6.85 3.54
N ILE A 136 -14.25 6.67 4.18
CA ILE A 136 -14.64 7.45 5.37
C ILE A 136 -13.64 7.23 6.51
N VAL A 137 -13.31 5.98 6.83
CA VAL A 137 -12.35 5.65 7.89
C VAL A 137 -10.98 6.24 7.55
N PHE A 138 -10.51 6.05 6.32
CA PHE A 138 -9.23 6.61 5.85
C PHE A 138 -9.21 8.14 6.01
N ILE A 139 -10.23 8.85 5.52
CA ILE A 139 -10.31 10.32 5.58
C ILE A 139 -10.36 10.80 7.02
N LEU A 140 -11.17 10.18 7.89
CA LEU A 140 -11.29 10.57 9.29
C LEU A 140 -9.95 10.53 10.02
N PHE A 141 -9.17 9.47 9.82
CA PHE A 141 -7.86 9.35 10.45
C PHE A 141 -6.79 10.21 9.78
N SER A 142 -6.87 10.42 8.46
CA SER A 142 -5.89 11.22 7.70
C SER A 142 -6.18 12.71 7.73
N LEU A 143 -7.34 13.14 8.19
CA LEU A 143 -7.78 14.54 8.14
C LEU A 143 -6.77 15.53 8.75
N PRO A 144 -6.18 15.29 9.93
CA PRO A 144 -5.18 16.20 10.49
C PRO A 144 -3.95 16.35 9.60
N ALA A 145 -3.47 15.25 9.02
CA ALA A 145 -2.32 15.27 8.12
C ALA A 145 -2.64 15.98 6.80
N ILE A 146 -3.83 15.75 6.24
CA ILE A 146 -4.30 16.42 5.02
C ILE A 146 -4.42 17.93 5.24
N ILE A 147 -5.02 18.37 6.35
CA ILE A 147 -5.15 19.78 6.70
C ILE A 147 -3.76 20.43 6.85
N SER A 148 -2.87 19.79 7.60
CA SER A 148 -1.50 20.28 7.79
C SER A 148 -0.75 20.40 6.45
N TYR A 149 -0.91 19.42 5.56
CA TYR A 149 -0.32 19.45 4.22
C TYR A 149 -0.88 20.60 3.38
N LEU A 150 -2.21 20.79 3.36
CA LEU A 150 -2.85 21.88 2.62
C LEU A 150 -2.43 23.26 3.12
N GLN A 151 -2.23 23.41 4.43
CA GLN A 151 -1.74 24.68 5.01
C GLN A 151 -0.28 24.96 4.65
N SER A 152 0.54 23.94 4.51
CA SER A 152 1.94 24.10 4.13
C SER A 152 2.17 24.19 2.61
N LEU A 153 1.19 23.79 1.79
CA LEU A 153 1.31 23.81 0.33
C LEU A 153 1.74 25.16 -0.25
N PRO A 154 1.18 26.34 0.18
CA PRO A 154 1.59 27.64 -0.32
C PRO A 154 3.03 28.02 0.03
N LEU A 155 3.61 27.37 1.07
CA LEU A 155 4.98 27.61 1.53
C LEU A 155 6.01 26.72 0.84
N MET A 156 5.55 25.74 0.07
CA MET A 156 6.45 24.83 -0.67
C MET A 156 6.76 25.42 -2.04
N GLU A 157 8.05 25.45 -2.40
CA GLU A 157 8.51 25.89 -3.72
C GLU A 157 7.85 25.13 -4.88
N ARG A 158 7.43 23.87 -4.62
CA ARG A 158 6.71 23.01 -5.57
C ARG A 158 5.18 23.11 -5.50
N GLY A 159 4.64 24.02 -4.69
CA GLY A 159 3.20 24.19 -4.52
C GLY A 159 2.47 24.59 -5.81
N SER A 160 3.17 25.23 -6.74
CA SER A 160 2.67 25.59 -8.09
C SER A 160 2.89 24.50 -9.15
N GLY A 161 3.40 23.33 -8.76
CA GLY A 161 3.81 22.26 -9.66
C GLY A 161 5.29 22.36 -10.04
N ALA A 162 5.91 21.22 -10.31
CA ALA A 162 7.27 21.19 -10.85
C ALA A 162 7.23 21.66 -12.32
N GLY A 163 8.04 22.66 -12.67
CA GLY A 163 8.21 23.04 -14.07
C GLY A 163 8.73 21.86 -14.90
N LEU A 164 8.44 21.88 -16.20
CA LEU A 164 8.87 20.81 -17.13
C LEU A 164 10.37 20.52 -17.02
N GLU A 165 11.19 21.53 -16.85
CA GLU A 165 12.64 21.45 -16.73
C GLU A 165 13.07 20.68 -15.45
N ALA A 166 12.40 20.93 -14.31
CA ALA A 166 12.64 20.20 -13.07
C ALA A 166 12.15 18.75 -13.13
N ALA A 167 11.07 18.48 -13.88
CA ALA A 167 10.56 17.13 -14.12
C ALA A 167 11.50 16.35 -15.06
N MET A 168 12.11 16.99 -16.04
CA MET A 168 13.03 16.37 -17.00
C MET A 168 14.44 16.17 -16.43
N SER A 169 14.88 16.95 -15.43
CA SER A 169 16.21 16.81 -14.82
C SER A 169 16.46 15.45 -14.17
N ASN A 170 15.42 14.77 -13.74
CA ASN A 170 15.46 13.42 -13.14
C ASN A 170 14.81 12.35 -14.03
N ALA A 171 14.52 12.66 -15.30
CA ALA A 171 13.96 11.67 -16.22
C ALA A 171 15.01 10.62 -16.55
N LEU A 172 14.62 9.35 -16.45
CA LEU A 172 15.45 8.24 -16.93
C LEU A 172 15.72 8.42 -18.43
N HIS A 173 16.98 8.50 -18.81
CA HIS A 173 17.34 8.56 -20.22
C HIS A 173 16.83 7.27 -20.91
N PRO A 174 16.24 7.34 -22.11
CA PRO A 174 15.69 6.17 -22.79
C PRO A 174 16.68 5.00 -22.92
N PHE A 175 17.98 5.28 -23.05
CA PHE A 175 19.02 4.25 -23.10
C PHE A 175 19.21 3.49 -21.77
N THR A 176 18.81 4.03 -20.61
CA THR A 176 18.84 3.26 -19.36
C THR A 176 17.81 2.15 -19.30
N LEU A 177 16.78 2.19 -20.16
CA LEU A 177 15.83 1.08 -20.29
C LEU A 177 16.49 -0.16 -20.94
N SER A 178 17.54 0.02 -21.75
CA SER A 178 18.26 -1.11 -22.34
C SER A 178 19.11 -1.90 -21.34
N THR A 179 19.46 -1.31 -20.19
CA THR A 179 20.20 -2.00 -19.13
C THR A 179 19.32 -2.92 -18.27
N LEU A 180 17.99 -2.83 -18.42
CA LEU A 180 17.04 -3.74 -17.76
C LEU A 180 16.89 -5.09 -18.48
N THR A 181 17.47 -5.22 -19.68
CA THR A 181 17.38 -6.43 -20.52
C THR A 181 18.71 -7.21 -20.57
N LEU A 182 19.72 -6.77 -19.85
CA LEU A 182 21.01 -7.43 -19.66
C LEU A 182 21.11 -8.02 -18.25
#